data_b30fd32e43986bee6d2d4e65e442b319
#
_entry.id   b30fd32e43986bee6d2d4e65e442b319
#
_cell.length_a   1.000
_cell.length_b   1.000
_cell.length_c   1.000
_cell.angle_alpha   90.00
_cell.angle_beta   90.00
_cell.angle_gamma   90.00
#
_symmetry.space_group_name_H-M   'P 1'
#
loop_
_entity.id
_entity.type
_entity.pdbx_description
1 polymer ?
#
loop_
_entity_poly.entity_id
_entity_poly.type
_entity_poly.pdbx_seq_one_letter_code
_entity_poly.pdbx_strand_id
1 'polypeptide(L)'
;GDLNLAKKEYSNNIIIKNSKYDTINDNKMHGVLLYGINSSGKSSLMKSIGIAVILAQSGFFVPASSMRFSLFDSIFTRISGADNISKGLSSFTVEMLDLKNIFNRATSNSLILGDEISHSTETMSGISIVASAILKLASLKSIFVFATHLHQLPHLEEIEKLKNIICLHLSVMYKDDQDKLIFDRKLQYGSGSSIYGLEFAKSLHMDQEFLHVANSIRKRITDDYNTIERMTHKKSSKYNKDLYIASCAICGSKVDDIHHIQEQSKSDDKGFIGHINKNHKFNLIPLCKKHHKLVHDGKININGFVTTSKGLELHYTN
;
A
#
# COMPACT_ATOMS: atom_id res chain seq x y z
N GLY A 1 -0.14 6.77 -24.56
CA GLY A 1 -1.27 6.81 -23.62
C GLY A 1 -1.71 8.24 -23.46
N ASP A 2 -2.99 8.52 -23.74
CA ASP A 2 -3.52 9.88 -23.67
C ASP A 2 -3.77 10.23 -22.21
N LEU A 3 -3.10 11.26 -21.72
CA LEU A 3 -3.35 11.88 -20.44
C LEU A 3 -4.27 13.08 -20.68
N ASN A 4 -5.55 12.94 -20.35
CA ASN A 4 -6.50 14.04 -20.48
C ASN A 4 -6.64 14.73 -19.12
N LEU A 5 -6.08 15.94 -19.01
CA LEU A 5 -6.31 16.85 -17.90
C LEU A 5 -7.47 17.77 -18.28
N ALA A 6 -8.67 17.55 -17.74
CA ALA A 6 -9.86 18.28 -18.12
C ALA A 6 -10.36 19.22 -17.03
N LYS A 7 -10.73 20.44 -17.42
CA LYS A 7 -11.57 21.34 -16.64
C LYS A 7 -12.99 21.33 -17.21
N LYS A 8 -13.97 20.93 -16.41
CA LYS A 8 -15.33 21.45 -16.50
C LYS A 8 -15.38 22.62 -15.54
N GLU A 9 -16.11 23.68 -15.86
CA GLU A 9 -16.20 24.90 -15.07
C GLU A 9 -16.09 24.63 -13.56
N TYR A 10 -15.03 25.19 -12.95
CA TYR A 10 -14.70 25.12 -11.51
C TYR A 10 -14.20 23.81 -10.93
N SER A 11 -13.68 22.86 -11.69
CA SER A 11 -13.07 21.66 -11.11
C SER A 11 -11.81 21.19 -11.84
N ASN A 12 -10.71 21.05 -11.10
CA ASN A 12 -9.46 20.50 -11.59
C ASN A 12 -9.59 18.98 -11.69
N ASN A 13 -9.42 18.38 -12.87
CA ASN A 13 -9.51 16.94 -13.10
C ASN A 13 -8.31 16.45 -13.91
N ILE A 14 -7.74 15.33 -13.49
CA ILE A 14 -6.88 14.51 -14.35
C ILE A 14 -7.75 13.41 -14.94
N ILE A 15 -7.92 13.35 -16.25
CA ILE A 15 -8.65 12.28 -16.93
C ILE A 15 -7.63 11.44 -17.68
N ILE A 16 -7.50 10.18 -17.29
CA ILE A 16 -6.73 9.18 -18.02
C ILE A 16 -7.75 8.32 -18.77
N LYS A 17 -7.83 8.49 -20.09
CA LYS A 17 -8.68 7.64 -20.93
C LYS A 17 -7.93 6.40 -21.35
N ASN A 18 -8.49 5.24 -21.04
CA ASN A 18 -8.14 3.99 -21.66
C ASN A 18 -9.43 3.45 -22.31
N SER A 19 -9.37 3.09 -23.58
CA SER A 19 -10.51 2.70 -24.42
C SER A 19 -11.38 1.54 -23.91
N LYS A 20 -11.04 0.96 -22.78
CA LYS A 20 -11.74 -0.17 -22.15
C LYS A 20 -12.56 0.20 -20.91
N TYR A 21 -12.47 1.44 -20.40
CA TYR A 21 -13.12 1.88 -19.16
C TYR A 21 -13.70 3.29 -19.30
N ASP A 22 -14.73 3.43 -20.13
CA ASP A 22 -15.42 4.70 -20.41
C ASP A 22 -16.36 5.21 -19.30
N THR A 23 -16.30 4.65 -18.11
CA THR A 23 -17.10 5.09 -16.98
C THR A 23 -16.26 5.39 -15.75
N ILE A 24 -15.43 6.43 -15.83
CA ILE A 24 -15.01 7.13 -14.62
C ILE A 24 -16.13 8.12 -14.31
N ASN A 25 -16.97 7.80 -13.34
CA ASN A 25 -17.95 8.72 -12.76
C ASN A 25 -17.29 10.08 -12.52
N ASP A 26 -18.07 11.17 -12.65
CA ASP A 26 -17.75 12.59 -12.46
C ASP A 26 -17.11 12.97 -11.09
N ASN A 27 -16.52 12.04 -10.39
CA ASN A 27 -15.78 12.30 -9.16
C ASN A 27 -14.42 12.92 -9.52
N LYS A 28 -14.28 14.19 -9.14
CA LYS A 28 -13.06 14.99 -9.30
C LYS A 28 -11.84 14.24 -8.79
N MET A 29 -11.02 13.69 -9.71
CA MET A 29 -9.76 13.06 -9.38
C MET A 29 -8.76 14.13 -8.97
N HIS A 30 -8.20 14.01 -7.76
CA HIS A 30 -7.17 14.92 -7.26
C HIS A 30 -5.79 14.27 -7.20
N GLY A 31 -5.71 12.97 -6.98
CA GLY A 31 -4.45 12.29 -6.77
C GLY A 31 -4.23 11.06 -7.63
N VAL A 32 -3.00 10.87 -8.07
CA VAL A 32 -2.53 9.67 -8.73
C VAL A 32 -1.36 9.10 -7.93
N LEU A 33 -1.47 7.84 -7.51
CA LEU A 33 -0.36 7.06 -6.98
C LEU A 33 0.17 6.20 -8.13
N LEU A 34 1.40 6.49 -8.57
CA LEU A 34 2.04 5.85 -9.71
C LEU A 34 3.05 4.81 -9.22
N TYR A 35 2.72 3.55 -9.45
CA TYR A 35 3.55 2.41 -9.09
C TYR A 35 4.37 1.89 -10.29
N GLY A 36 5.34 1.09 -10.00
CA GLY A 36 6.16 0.39 -10.98
C GLY A 36 7.56 0.16 -10.44
N ILE A 37 8.24 -0.85 -10.96
CA ILE A 37 9.62 -1.16 -10.59
C ILE A 37 10.56 -0.05 -11.04
N ASN A 38 11.77 -0.05 -10.48
CA ASN A 38 12.81 0.88 -10.92
C ASN A 38 13.09 0.68 -12.42
N SER A 39 13.40 1.74 -13.12
CA SER A 39 13.60 1.78 -14.58
C SER A 39 12.33 1.57 -15.43
N SER A 40 11.13 1.39 -14.84
CA SER A 40 9.87 1.29 -15.61
C SER A 40 9.48 2.60 -16.31
N GLY A 41 10.01 3.74 -15.87
CA GLY A 41 9.74 5.05 -16.46
C GLY A 41 8.81 5.95 -15.63
N LYS A 42 8.57 5.65 -14.34
CA LYS A 42 7.74 6.47 -13.44
C LYS A 42 8.16 7.93 -13.43
N SER A 43 9.44 8.19 -13.11
CA SER A 43 10.00 9.55 -13.04
C SER A 43 9.93 10.26 -14.40
N SER A 44 10.17 9.53 -15.50
CA SER A 44 10.08 10.09 -16.86
C SER A 44 8.65 10.49 -17.20
N LEU A 45 7.67 9.64 -16.89
CA LEU A 45 6.25 9.96 -17.12
C LEU A 45 5.84 11.19 -16.30
N MET A 46 6.22 11.23 -15.02
CA MET A 46 5.88 12.34 -14.14
C MET A 46 6.50 13.67 -14.60
N LYS A 47 7.78 13.66 -15.02
CA LYS A 47 8.46 14.81 -15.62
C LYS A 47 7.77 15.24 -16.91
N SER A 48 7.34 14.29 -17.76
CA SER A 48 6.62 14.58 -19.01
C SER A 48 5.29 15.28 -18.74
N ILE A 49 4.55 14.88 -17.68
CA ILE A 49 3.31 15.54 -17.27
C ILE A 49 3.59 17.01 -16.90
N GLY A 50 4.59 17.27 -16.06
CA GLY A 50 4.96 18.62 -15.66
C GLY A 50 5.36 19.50 -16.83
N ILE A 51 6.22 18.97 -17.72
CA ILE A 51 6.66 19.69 -18.93
C ILE A 51 5.48 19.96 -19.86
N ALA A 52 4.59 18.98 -20.08
CA ALA A 52 3.41 19.16 -20.93
C ALA A 52 2.48 20.26 -20.39
N VAL A 53 2.29 20.33 -19.07
CA VAL A 53 1.50 21.41 -18.45
C VAL A 53 2.16 22.77 -18.67
N ILE A 54 3.47 22.89 -18.47
CA ILE A 54 4.21 24.14 -18.70
C ILE A 54 4.09 24.58 -20.16
N LEU A 55 4.33 23.67 -21.11
CA LEU A 55 4.22 23.96 -22.54
C LEU A 55 2.80 24.43 -22.92
N ALA A 56 1.78 23.70 -22.45
CA ALA A 56 0.39 24.02 -22.75
C ALA A 56 -0.02 25.38 -22.15
N GLN A 57 0.38 25.69 -20.93
CA GLN A 57 0.10 26.99 -20.31
C GLN A 57 0.85 28.15 -20.98
N SER A 58 1.96 27.87 -21.60
CA SER A 58 2.74 28.86 -22.39
C SER A 58 2.29 28.97 -23.84
N GLY A 59 1.25 28.25 -24.27
CA GLY A 59 0.72 28.28 -25.61
C GLY A 59 1.53 27.47 -26.65
N PHE A 60 2.40 26.57 -26.20
CA PHE A 60 3.18 25.69 -27.07
C PHE A 60 2.47 24.37 -27.34
N PHE A 61 2.88 23.67 -28.40
CA PHE A 61 2.46 22.30 -28.64
C PHE A 61 2.99 21.34 -27.58
N VAL A 62 2.18 20.35 -27.28
CA VAL A 62 2.51 19.29 -26.29
C VAL A 62 2.74 17.96 -27.02
N PRO A 63 3.58 17.07 -26.50
CA PRO A 63 3.84 15.74 -27.10
C PRO A 63 2.70 14.76 -26.78
N ALA A 64 1.48 15.12 -27.17
CA ALA A 64 0.28 14.30 -27.00
C ALA A 64 -0.68 14.52 -28.15
N SER A 65 -1.49 13.50 -28.50
CA SER A 65 -2.52 13.61 -29.55
C SER A 65 -3.64 14.58 -29.16
N SER A 66 -3.92 14.65 -27.85
CA SER A 66 -4.82 15.66 -27.26
C SER A 66 -4.47 15.90 -25.80
N MET A 67 -4.68 17.14 -25.35
CA MET A 67 -4.50 17.50 -23.94
C MET A 67 -5.60 18.46 -23.49
N ARG A 68 -6.24 18.11 -22.37
CA ARG A 68 -7.13 19.02 -21.64
C ARG A 68 -6.56 19.20 -20.26
N PHE A 69 -6.44 20.43 -19.80
CA PHE A 69 -5.84 20.74 -18.50
C PHE A 69 -6.52 21.95 -17.87
N SER A 70 -6.37 22.09 -16.57
CA SER A 70 -6.72 23.31 -15.83
C SER A 70 -5.51 24.24 -15.80
N LEU A 71 -5.75 25.53 -15.68
CA LEU A 71 -4.68 26.46 -15.38
C LEU A 71 -4.22 26.25 -13.95
N PHE A 72 -2.95 25.96 -13.79
CA PHE A 72 -2.29 25.86 -12.49
C PHE A 72 -1.61 27.20 -12.18
N ASP A 73 -1.79 27.65 -10.94
CA ASP A 73 -1.07 28.85 -10.42
C ASP A 73 0.34 28.50 -9.96
N SER A 74 0.57 27.22 -9.64
CA SER A 74 1.89 26.73 -9.20
C SER A 74 2.09 25.27 -9.50
N ILE A 75 3.35 24.92 -9.82
CA ILE A 75 3.81 23.55 -10.00
C ILE A 75 4.93 23.31 -8.99
N PHE A 76 4.71 22.35 -8.11
CA PHE A 76 5.72 21.92 -7.14
C PHE A 76 6.30 20.59 -7.57
N THR A 77 7.62 20.46 -7.53
CA THR A 77 8.29 19.21 -7.86
C THR A 77 9.17 18.77 -6.71
N ARG A 78 9.02 17.52 -6.29
CA ARG A 78 9.98 16.81 -5.46
C ARG A 78 10.39 15.56 -6.21
N ILE A 79 11.32 15.73 -7.11
CA ILE A 79 11.88 14.66 -7.95
C ILE A 79 13.29 14.42 -7.44
N SER A 80 13.59 13.16 -7.09
CA SER A 80 14.90 12.76 -6.57
C SER A 80 16.02 13.30 -7.45
N GLY A 81 16.83 14.18 -6.90
CA GLY A 81 17.99 14.79 -7.51
C GLY A 81 19.12 14.76 -6.49
N ALA A 82 20.35 14.95 -6.94
CA ALA A 82 21.56 14.83 -6.17
C ALA A 82 21.43 15.46 -4.76
N ASP A 83 21.92 14.73 -3.78
CA ASP A 83 22.05 15.19 -2.40
C ASP A 83 22.72 16.57 -2.37
N ASN A 84 22.10 17.51 -1.65
CA ASN A 84 22.68 18.82 -1.44
C ASN A 84 23.79 18.73 -0.37
N ILE A 85 24.83 17.93 -0.67
CA ILE A 85 26.01 17.69 0.18
C ILE A 85 26.65 19.00 0.59
N SER A 86 26.57 20.02 -0.25
CA SER A 86 27.13 21.34 0.00
C SER A 86 26.49 22.09 1.17
N LYS A 87 25.29 21.71 1.65
CA LYS A 87 24.60 22.35 2.78
C LYS A 87 24.67 21.55 4.09
N GLY A 88 25.33 20.39 4.11
CA GLY A 88 25.44 19.55 5.30
C GLY A 88 24.11 18.98 5.82
N LEU A 89 23.05 19.06 5.03
CA LEU A 89 21.72 18.54 5.39
C LEU A 89 21.55 17.12 4.85
N SER A 90 20.98 16.23 5.65
CA SER A 90 20.61 14.91 5.18
C SER A 90 19.53 15.01 4.10
N SER A 91 19.49 14.04 3.17
CA SER A 91 18.47 13.93 2.12
C SER A 91 17.06 13.97 2.72
N PHE A 92 16.85 13.30 3.85
CA PHE A 92 15.58 13.31 4.57
C PHE A 92 15.18 14.69 5.08
N THR A 93 16.14 15.47 5.62
CA THR A 93 15.86 16.84 6.08
C THR A 93 15.42 17.72 4.92
N VAL A 94 16.09 17.62 3.77
CA VAL A 94 15.71 18.36 2.56
C VAL A 94 14.30 17.97 2.11
N GLU A 95 13.96 16.67 2.10
CA GLU A 95 12.62 16.19 1.77
C GLU A 95 11.54 16.80 2.68
N MET A 96 11.77 16.83 3.98
CA MET A 96 10.80 17.38 4.94
C MET A 96 10.64 18.89 4.78
N LEU A 97 11.71 19.62 4.46
CA LEU A 97 11.65 21.04 4.16
C LEU A 97 10.88 21.32 2.86
N ASP A 98 11.07 20.51 1.82
CA ASP A 98 10.33 20.62 0.58
C ASP A 98 8.84 20.34 0.79
N LEU A 99 8.47 19.29 1.52
CA LEU A 99 7.09 19.01 1.88
C LEU A 99 6.47 20.14 2.70
N LYS A 100 7.20 20.68 3.68
CA LYS A 100 6.75 21.84 4.46
C LYS A 100 6.48 23.05 3.56
N ASN A 101 7.37 23.33 2.60
CA ASN A 101 7.20 24.42 1.65
C ASN A 101 5.96 24.18 0.74
N ILE A 102 5.78 22.95 0.24
CA ILE A 102 4.61 22.57 -0.56
C ILE A 102 3.33 22.80 0.25
N PHE A 103 3.24 22.28 1.48
CA PHE A 103 2.03 22.39 2.30
C PHE A 103 1.67 23.85 2.67
N ASN A 104 2.67 24.72 2.79
CA ASN A 104 2.45 26.15 3.10
C ASN A 104 1.98 26.95 1.89
N ARG A 105 2.26 26.50 0.66
CA ARG A 105 2.04 27.28 -0.57
C ARG A 105 1.06 26.65 -1.54
N ALA A 106 0.78 25.33 -1.42
CA ALA A 106 -0.12 24.63 -2.32
C ALA A 106 -1.58 25.10 -2.12
N THR A 107 -2.27 25.27 -3.23
CA THR A 107 -3.69 25.63 -3.32
C THR A 107 -4.46 24.53 -4.07
N SER A 108 -5.77 24.68 -4.21
CA SER A 108 -6.58 23.80 -5.06
C SER A 108 -6.19 23.86 -6.55
N ASN A 109 -5.47 24.89 -6.97
CA ASN A 109 -4.98 25.09 -8.34
C ASN A 109 -3.49 24.74 -8.50
N SER A 110 -2.93 24.02 -7.56
CA SER A 110 -1.53 23.59 -7.62
C SER A 110 -1.40 22.18 -8.18
N LEU A 111 -0.34 21.93 -8.96
CA LEU A 111 0.11 20.61 -9.38
C LEU A 111 1.34 20.20 -8.57
N ILE A 112 1.29 19.06 -7.91
CA ILE A 112 2.39 18.52 -7.12
C ILE A 112 2.90 17.22 -7.76
N LEU A 113 4.19 17.17 -8.07
CA LEU A 113 4.87 16.00 -8.64
C LEU A 113 5.92 15.49 -7.66
N GLY A 114 5.65 14.35 -7.03
CA GLY A 114 6.52 13.74 -6.03
C GLY A 114 7.06 12.38 -6.45
N ASP A 115 8.38 12.23 -6.46
CA ASP A 115 9.06 10.99 -6.84
C ASP A 115 9.74 10.37 -5.63
N GLU A 116 9.28 9.17 -5.25
CA GLU A 116 9.81 8.36 -4.15
C GLU A 116 10.01 9.15 -2.84
N ILE A 117 8.99 9.93 -2.46
CA ILE A 117 9.00 10.71 -1.22
C ILE A 117 9.23 9.78 -0.02
N SER A 118 10.06 10.23 0.92
CA SER A 118 10.45 9.50 2.14
C SER A 118 11.24 8.21 1.88
N HIS A 119 11.94 8.11 0.74
CA HIS A 119 12.85 7.00 0.47
C HIS A 119 14.05 6.99 1.45
N SER A 120 14.42 8.14 2.00
CA SER A 120 15.61 8.33 2.84
C SER A 120 15.40 8.03 4.33
N THR A 121 14.26 7.44 4.71
CA THR A 121 13.96 7.07 6.10
C THR A 121 13.54 5.61 6.22
N GLU A 122 13.31 5.14 7.43
CA GLU A 122 12.83 3.78 7.66
C GLU A 122 11.40 3.59 7.12
N THR A 123 11.06 2.36 6.73
CA THR A 123 9.87 2.06 5.94
C THR A 123 8.56 2.50 6.62
N MET A 124 8.40 2.29 7.93
CA MET A 124 7.14 2.57 8.62
C MET A 124 6.90 4.08 8.75
N SER A 125 7.93 4.86 9.08
CA SER A 125 7.86 6.33 9.06
C SER A 125 7.64 6.85 7.65
N GLY A 126 8.30 6.27 6.66
CA GLY A 126 8.12 6.61 5.26
C GLY A 126 6.67 6.46 4.81
N ILE A 127 6.04 5.30 5.07
CA ILE A 127 4.63 5.05 4.78
C ILE A 127 3.73 6.08 5.48
N SER A 128 3.99 6.34 6.78
CA SER A 128 3.19 7.25 7.58
C SER A 128 3.28 8.70 7.08
N ILE A 129 4.48 9.15 6.70
CA ILE A 129 4.71 10.49 6.14
C ILE A 129 4.01 10.64 4.79
N VAL A 130 4.18 9.68 3.89
CA VAL A 130 3.57 9.75 2.55
C VAL A 130 2.05 9.68 2.64
N ALA A 131 1.49 8.80 3.49
CA ALA A 131 0.05 8.75 3.73
C ALA A 131 -0.48 10.09 4.25
N SER A 132 0.19 10.68 5.24
CA SER A 132 -0.17 12.00 5.80
C SER A 132 -0.08 13.12 4.75
N ALA A 133 0.93 13.07 3.87
CA ALA A 133 1.06 14.02 2.76
C ALA A 133 -0.10 13.90 1.77
N ILE A 134 -0.48 12.68 1.41
CA ILE A 134 -1.64 12.40 0.54
C ILE A 134 -2.92 12.97 1.16
N LEU A 135 -3.19 12.70 2.44
CA LEU A 135 -4.35 13.20 3.16
C LEU A 135 -4.38 14.73 3.18
N LYS A 136 -3.23 15.36 3.45
CA LYS A 136 -3.10 16.82 3.47
C LYS A 136 -3.39 17.43 2.10
N LEU A 137 -2.81 16.91 1.02
CA LEU A 137 -3.02 17.40 -0.34
C LEU A 137 -4.47 17.16 -0.81
N ALA A 138 -5.06 16.01 -0.46
CA ALA A 138 -6.47 15.73 -0.71
C ALA A 138 -7.39 16.74 -0.01
N SER A 139 -7.08 17.13 1.24
CA SER A 139 -7.83 18.15 1.99
C SER A 139 -7.71 19.54 1.36
N LEU A 140 -6.55 19.88 0.79
CA LEU A 140 -6.33 21.12 0.04
C LEU A 140 -6.98 21.09 -1.36
N LYS A 141 -7.46 19.92 -1.80
CA LYS A 141 -7.96 19.66 -3.16
C LYS A 141 -6.93 19.97 -4.25
N SER A 142 -5.64 19.91 -3.91
CA SER A 142 -4.55 20.07 -4.87
C SER A 142 -4.47 18.85 -5.77
N ILE A 143 -3.99 19.02 -7.00
CA ILE A 143 -3.73 17.91 -7.91
C ILE A 143 -2.32 17.40 -7.66
N PHE A 144 -2.16 16.08 -7.47
CA PHE A 144 -0.84 15.50 -7.25
C PHE A 144 -0.65 14.18 -7.98
N VAL A 145 0.59 13.92 -8.37
CA VAL A 145 1.07 12.64 -8.89
C VAL A 145 2.27 12.21 -8.05
N PHE A 146 2.13 11.12 -7.31
CA PHE A 146 3.20 10.55 -6.50
C PHE A 146 3.65 9.23 -7.07
N ALA A 147 4.89 9.18 -7.55
CA ALA A 147 5.54 7.92 -7.87
C ALA A 147 6.08 7.30 -6.58
N THR A 148 5.77 6.03 -6.35
CA THR A 148 6.11 5.32 -5.12
C THR A 148 6.25 3.82 -5.36
N HIS A 149 6.99 3.16 -4.47
CA HIS A 149 7.06 1.70 -4.35
C HIS A 149 6.37 1.19 -3.06
N LEU A 150 5.74 2.07 -2.28
CA LEU A 150 5.08 1.73 -1.02
C LEU A 150 3.71 1.10 -1.29
N HIS A 151 3.68 -0.21 -1.56
CA HIS A 151 2.47 -0.95 -1.91
C HIS A 151 1.44 -1.07 -0.78
N GLN A 152 1.82 -0.72 0.45
CA GLN A 152 0.93 -0.69 1.61
C GLN A 152 -0.03 0.51 1.59
N LEU A 153 0.35 1.63 0.94
CA LEU A 153 -0.43 2.87 0.94
C LEU A 153 -1.90 2.68 0.52
N PRO A 154 -2.23 1.97 -0.58
CA PRO A 154 -3.62 1.79 -1.00
C PRO A 154 -4.49 1.03 -0.01
N HIS A 155 -3.87 0.25 0.90
CA HIS A 155 -4.55 -0.60 1.88
C HIS A 155 -4.73 0.07 3.25
N LEU A 156 -4.24 1.30 3.41
CA LEU A 156 -4.50 2.09 4.61
C LEU A 156 -5.95 2.57 4.60
N GLU A 157 -6.66 2.39 5.70
CA GLU A 157 -8.08 2.74 5.83
C GLU A 157 -8.34 4.22 5.49
N GLU A 158 -7.41 5.11 5.85
CA GLU A 158 -7.47 6.54 5.56
C GLU A 158 -7.38 6.84 4.06
N ILE A 159 -6.57 6.06 3.32
CA ILE A 159 -6.39 6.22 1.88
C ILE A 159 -7.54 5.57 1.10
N GLU A 160 -8.00 4.38 1.52
CA GLU A 160 -9.15 3.70 0.92
C GLU A 160 -10.44 4.56 0.94
N LYS A 161 -10.60 5.39 1.96
CA LYS A 161 -11.74 6.32 2.07
C LYS A 161 -11.70 7.46 1.06
N LEU A 162 -10.55 7.74 0.45
CA LEU A 162 -10.38 8.82 -0.52
C LEU A 162 -10.81 8.36 -1.92
N LYS A 163 -12.08 8.63 -2.28
CA LYS A 163 -12.67 8.25 -3.58
C LYS A 163 -12.09 9.00 -4.79
N ASN A 164 -11.28 10.01 -4.56
CA ASN A 164 -10.71 10.91 -5.55
C ASN A 164 -9.21 10.68 -5.79
N ILE A 165 -8.69 9.54 -5.36
CA ILE A 165 -7.32 9.08 -5.62
C ILE A 165 -7.37 7.79 -6.42
N ILE A 166 -6.51 7.70 -7.43
CA ILE A 166 -6.36 6.50 -8.26
C ILE A 166 -4.95 5.92 -8.12
N CYS A 167 -4.89 4.60 -8.06
CA CYS A 167 -3.65 3.87 -8.18
C CYS A 167 -3.45 3.38 -9.60
N LEU A 168 -2.30 3.68 -10.17
CA LEU A 168 -1.89 3.25 -11.50
C LEU A 168 -0.50 2.64 -11.42
N HIS A 169 -0.19 1.75 -12.35
CA HIS A 169 1.16 1.24 -12.48
C HIS A 169 1.59 1.16 -13.94
N LEU A 170 2.91 1.27 -14.16
CA LEU A 170 3.52 0.99 -15.45
C LEU A 170 3.73 -0.51 -15.57
N SER A 171 3.10 -1.11 -16.57
CA SER A 171 3.14 -2.55 -16.76
C SER A 171 4.51 -3.04 -17.19
N VAL A 172 4.87 -4.18 -16.62
CA VAL A 172 6.10 -4.92 -16.91
C VAL A 172 5.73 -6.38 -17.03
N MET A 173 6.21 -7.05 -18.04
CA MET A 173 6.05 -8.49 -18.24
C MET A 173 7.39 -9.18 -18.14
N TYR A 174 7.44 -10.27 -17.38
CA TYR A 174 8.59 -11.16 -17.40
C TYR A 174 8.34 -12.29 -18.41
N LYS A 175 9.26 -12.50 -19.35
CA LYS A 175 9.24 -13.62 -20.28
C LYS A 175 10.20 -14.68 -19.80
N ASP A 176 9.65 -15.78 -19.28
CA ASP A 176 10.43 -16.89 -18.74
C ASP A 176 11.31 -17.58 -19.79
N ASP A 177 10.85 -17.65 -21.06
CA ASP A 177 11.57 -18.26 -22.19
C ASP A 177 12.85 -17.50 -22.59
N GLN A 178 12.94 -16.23 -22.26
CA GLN A 178 14.07 -15.35 -22.62
C GLN A 178 14.79 -14.76 -21.41
N ASP A 179 14.38 -15.09 -20.20
CA ASP A 179 14.86 -14.47 -18.95
C ASP A 179 14.88 -12.94 -19.03
N LYS A 180 13.85 -12.33 -19.66
CA LYS A 180 13.80 -10.90 -19.91
C LYS A 180 12.58 -10.21 -19.31
N LEU A 181 12.82 -9.05 -18.72
CA LEU A 181 11.77 -8.10 -18.37
C LEU A 181 11.46 -7.21 -19.57
N ILE A 182 10.21 -7.20 -19.99
CA ILE A 182 9.70 -6.32 -21.03
C ILE A 182 8.94 -5.18 -20.39
N PHE A 183 9.44 -3.98 -20.60
CA PHE A 183 8.82 -2.73 -20.16
C PHE A 183 7.94 -2.21 -21.28
N ASP A 184 6.66 -2.55 -21.30
CA ASP A 184 5.72 -2.01 -22.30
C ASP A 184 5.28 -0.58 -21.98
N ARG A 185 5.58 -0.09 -20.77
CA ARG A 185 5.36 1.27 -20.28
C ARG A 185 3.92 1.76 -20.43
N LYS A 186 2.96 0.84 -20.44
CA LYS A 186 1.54 1.18 -20.48
C LYS A 186 1.01 1.35 -19.07
N LEU A 187 0.19 2.37 -18.88
CA LEU A 187 -0.50 2.58 -17.63
C LEU A 187 -1.63 1.57 -17.48
N GLN A 188 -1.69 0.94 -16.30
CA GLN A 188 -2.76 0.04 -15.90
C GLN A 188 -3.27 0.42 -14.52
N TYR A 189 -4.51 0.06 -14.20
CA TYR A 189 -5.13 0.30 -12.90
C TYR A 189 -4.54 -0.58 -11.82
N GLY A 190 -4.51 -0.06 -10.59
CA GLY A 190 -3.97 -0.74 -9.41
C GLY A 190 -2.48 -0.48 -9.18
N SER A 191 -1.96 -1.02 -8.08
CA SER A 191 -0.55 -0.85 -7.67
C SER A 191 0.42 -1.80 -8.42
N GLY A 192 -0.10 -2.73 -9.21
CA GLY A 192 0.72 -3.75 -9.86
C GLY A 192 1.34 -4.73 -8.86
N SER A 193 2.22 -5.60 -9.36
CA SER A 193 2.97 -6.52 -8.49
C SER A 193 4.13 -5.81 -7.78
N SER A 194 4.36 -6.16 -6.52
CA SER A 194 5.48 -5.64 -5.71
C SER A 194 6.78 -6.45 -5.88
N ILE A 195 6.75 -7.56 -6.62
CA ILE A 195 7.80 -8.59 -6.57
C ILE A 195 8.44 -8.76 -7.94
N TYR A 196 9.36 -7.87 -8.31
CA TYR A 196 10.14 -8.00 -9.55
C TYR A 196 11.67 -7.86 -9.34
N GLY A 197 12.13 -7.68 -8.10
CA GLY A 197 13.56 -7.44 -7.85
C GLY A 197 14.45 -8.63 -8.25
N LEU A 198 14.06 -9.86 -7.93
CA LEU A 198 14.81 -11.06 -8.30
C LEU A 198 14.66 -11.40 -9.78
N GLU A 199 13.50 -11.16 -10.37
CA GLU A 199 13.26 -11.31 -11.81
C GLU A 199 14.13 -10.31 -12.60
N PHE A 200 14.29 -9.09 -12.07
CA PHE A 200 15.22 -8.12 -12.64
C PHE A 200 16.68 -8.57 -12.51
N ALA A 201 17.09 -9.06 -11.34
CA ALA A 201 18.44 -9.61 -11.13
C ALA A 201 18.70 -10.81 -12.07
N LYS A 202 17.70 -11.69 -12.25
CA LYS A 202 17.78 -12.82 -13.20
C LYS A 202 17.94 -12.33 -14.64
N SER A 203 17.22 -11.27 -15.04
CA SER A 203 17.36 -10.69 -16.38
C SER A 203 18.72 -10.03 -16.64
N LEU A 204 19.49 -9.73 -15.60
CA LEU A 204 20.87 -9.27 -15.67
C LEU A 204 21.89 -10.40 -15.67
N HIS A 205 21.43 -11.65 -15.72
CA HIS A 205 22.26 -12.86 -15.71
C HIS A 205 23.17 -12.96 -14.46
N MET A 206 22.64 -12.56 -13.30
CA MET A 206 23.36 -12.76 -12.04
C MET A 206 23.56 -14.25 -11.75
N ASP A 207 24.57 -14.54 -10.94
CA ASP A 207 24.96 -15.89 -10.55
C ASP A 207 23.76 -16.74 -10.07
N GLN A 208 23.70 -18.00 -10.52
CA GLN A 208 22.58 -18.89 -10.25
C GLN A 208 22.47 -19.30 -8.78
N GLU A 209 23.62 -19.50 -8.12
CA GLU A 209 23.65 -19.82 -6.69
C GLU A 209 23.14 -18.63 -5.87
N PHE A 210 23.59 -17.41 -6.19
CA PHE A 210 23.07 -16.18 -5.60
C PHE A 210 21.55 -16.07 -5.77
N LEU A 211 21.03 -16.27 -6.98
CA LEU A 211 19.61 -16.19 -7.28
C LEU A 211 18.79 -17.23 -6.52
N HIS A 212 19.31 -18.46 -6.40
CA HIS A 212 18.68 -19.54 -5.65
C HIS A 212 18.59 -19.21 -4.16
N VAL A 213 19.68 -18.75 -3.55
CA VAL A 213 19.73 -18.35 -2.13
C VAL A 213 18.80 -17.17 -1.89
N ALA A 214 18.85 -16.13 -2.72
CA ALA A 214 17.99 -14.96 -2.60
C ALA A 214 16.50 -15.32 -2.71
N ASN A 215 16.14 -16.24 -3.63
CA ASN A 215 14.75 -16.71 -3.76
C ASN A 215 14.29 -17.52 -2.55
N SER A 216 15.17 -18.34 -1.97
CA SER A 216 14.89 -19.09 -0.74
C SER A 216 14.67 -18.17 0.46
N ILE A 217 15.48 -17.10 0.57
CA ILE A 217 15.32 -16.07 1.59
C ILE A 217 14.01 -15.31 1.38
N ARG A 218 13.72 -14.88 0.13
CA ARG A 218 12.47 -14.20 -0.23
C ARG A 218 11.25 -15.03 0.18
N LYS A 219 11.23 -16.32 -0.12
CA LYS A 219 10.12 -17.20 0.26
C LYS A 219 9.88 -17.19 1.76
N ARG A 220 10.94 -17.35 2.59
CA ARG A 220 10.79 -17.29 4.05
C ARG A 220 10.23 -15.96 4.53
N ILE A 221 10.82 -14.83 4.06
CA ILE A 221 10.34 -13.48 4.44
C ILE A 221 8.88 -13.29 3.99
N THR A 222 8.51 -13.74 2.78
CA THR A 222 7.15 -13.60 2.26
C THR A 222 6.16 -14.45 3.06
N ASP A 223 6.56 -15.65 3.47
CA ASP A 223 5.72 -16.53 4.29
C ASP A 223 5.53 -15.94 5.70
N ASP A 224 6.60 -15.41 6.30
CA ASP A 224 6.53 -14.69 7.58
C ASP A 224 5.69 -13.41 7.45
N TYR A 225 5.89 -12.63 6.39
CA TYR A 225 5.13 -11.41 6.11
C TYR A 225 3.65 -11.71 5.84
N ASN A 226 3.34 -12.72 5.02
CA ASN A 226 1.97 -13.18 4.79
C ASN A 226 1.32 -13.69 6.08
N THR A 227 2.09 -14.27 6.99
CA THR A 227 1.60 -14.67 8.32
C THR A 227 1.28 -13.43 9.14
N ILE A 228 2.14 -12.40 9.13
CA ILE A 228 1.90 -11.12 9.81
C ILE A 228 0.74 -10.37 9.14
N GLU A 229 0.68 -10.31 7.81
CA GLU A 229 -0.44 -9.71 7.08
C GLU A 229 -1.76 -10.45 7.32
N ARG A 230 -1.76 -11.77 7.35
CA ARG A 230 -2.94 -12.55 7.74
C ARG A 230 -3.36 -12.26 9.17
N MET A 231 -2.43 -11.94 10.06
CA MET A 231 -2.71 -11.48 11.43
C MET A 231 -3.21 -10.03 11.49
N THR A 232 -2.87 -9.18 10.50
CA THR A 232 -3.24 -7.76 10.46
C THR A 232 -4.44 -7.42 9.56
N HIS A 233 -4.73 -8.23 8.53
CA HIS A 233 -5.93 -8.13 7.68
C HIS A 233 -7.03 -9.12 8.11
N LYS A 234 -7.77 -8.98 9.01
CA LYS A 234 -8.91 -8.35 9.58
C LYS A 234 -10.30 -8.90 9.24
N LYS A 235 -10.80 -9.65 10.11
CA LYS A 235 -12.10 -9.39 10.71
C LYS A 235 -11.85 -9.36 12.22
N SER A 236 -12.06 -8.24 12.87
CA SER A 236 -12.08 -8.20 14.32
C SER A 236 -13.21 -9.12 14.81
N SER A 237 -12.96 -9.86 15.86
CA SER A 237 -13.99 -10.68 16.48
C SER A 237 -15.15 -9.82 16.97
N LYS A 238 -16.40 -10.28 16.79
CA LYS A 238 -17.58 -9.66 17.39
C LYS A 238 -17.54 -9.60 18.93
N TYR A 239 -16.66 -10.40 19.54
CA TYR A 239 -16.50 -10.46 21.00
C TYR A 239 -15.40 -9.56 21.52
N ASN A 240 -14.33 -9.32 20.73
CA ASN A 240 -13.21 -8.47 21.13
C ASN A 240 -12.56 -7.82 19.92
N LYS A 241 -12.48 -6.49 19.91
CA LYS A 241 -11.94 -5.70 18.80
C LYS A 241 -10.44 -5.91 18.59
N ASP A 242 -9.73 -6.31 19.65
CA ASP A 242 -8.28 -6.54 19.63
C ASP A 242 -7.92 -7.97 19.22
N LEU A 243 -8.93 -8.83 19.01
CA LEU A 243 -8.75 -10.19 18.49
C LEU A 243 -8.95 -10.22 16.99
N TYR A 244 -7.89 -10.40 16.26
CA TYR A 244 -7.92 -10.55 14.79
C TYR A 244 -8.14 -12.02 14.42
N ILE A 245 -9.10 -12.24 13.51
CA ILE A 245 -9.46 -13.57 13.00
C ILE A 245 -8.71 -13.79 11.71
N ALA A 246 -7.56 -14.45 11.75
CA ALA A 246 -6.75 -14.74 10.56
C ALA A 246 -6.98 -16.17 10.04
N SER A 247 -6.64 -17.15 10.85
CA SER A 247 -6.71 -18.57 10.51
C SER A 247 -7.01 -19.40 11.76
N CYS A 248 -7.43 -20.65 11.56
CA CYS A 248 -7.62 -21.61 12.64
C CYS A 248 -6.31 -21.78 13.43
N ALA A 249 -6.36 -21.55 14.73
CA ALA A 249 -5.18 -21.58 15.58
C ALA A 249 -4.51 -22.98 15.71
N ILE A 250 -5.19 -24.03 15.25
CA ILE A 250 -4.67 -25.40 15.29
C ILE A 250 -4.09 -25.83 13.93
N CYS A 251 -4.78 -25.55 12.81
CA CYS A 251 -4.38 -26.07 11.50
C CYS A 251 -4.14 -25.00 10.41
N GLY A 252 -4.29 -23.72 10.72
CA GLY A 252 -4.07 -22.64 9.76
C GLY A 252 -5.15 -22.49 8.68
N SER A 253 -6.19 -23.31 8.64
CA SER A 253 -7.26 -23.20 7.65
C SER A 253 -8.21 -22.03 7.95
N LYS A 254 -9.13 -21.74 7.01
CA LYS A 254 -10.14 -20.69 7.19
C LYS A 254 -10.91 -20.85 8.48
N VAL A 255 -11.13 -19.76 9.20
CA VAL A 255 -11.90 -19.71 10.43
C VAL A 255 -13.39 -19.67 10.12
N ASP A 256 -14.15 -20.44 10.90
CA ASP A 256 -15.60 -20.43 10.87
C ASP A 256 -16.20 -19.76 12.10
N ASP A 257 -15.57 -19.93 13.30
CA ASP A 257 -16.08 -19.36 14.53
C ASP A 257 -14.97 -19.05 15.55
N ILE A 258 -15.32 -18.26 16.56
CA ILE A 258 -14.48 -17.94 17.71
C ILE A 258 -14.95 -18.74 18.91
N HIS A 259 -14.07 -19.61 19.38
CA HIS A 259 -14.32 -20.45 20.56
C HIS A 259 -13.82 -19.75 21.83
N HIS A 260 -14.61 -19.84 22.91
CA HIS A 260 -14.20 -19.39 24.25
C HIS A 260 -13.51 -20.55 24.98
N ILE A 261 -12.24 -20.36 25.34
CA ILE A 261 -11.46 -21.38 26.07
C ILE A 261 -12.14 -21.67 27.40
N GLN A 262 -12.53 -20.65 28.14
CA GLN A 262 -13.42 -20.78 29.29
C GLN A 262 -14.83 -20.38 28.87
N GLU A 263 -15.79 -21.28 29.14
CA GLU A 263 -17.18 -21.13 28.70
C GLU A 263 -17.83 -19.85 29.20
N GLN A 264 -18.55 -19.17 28.33
CA GLN A 264 -19.28 -17.93 28.69
C GLN A 264 -20.30 -18.13 29.81
N SER A 265 -20.86 -19.34 29.93
CA SER A 265 -21.81 -19.73 30.99
C SER A 265 -21.24 -19.64 32.40
N LYS A 266 -19.93 -19.64 32.54
CA LYS A 266 -19.22 -19.52 33.82
C LYS A 266 -18.95 -18.08 34.25
N SER A 267 -19.39 -17.09 33.47
CA SER A 267 -19.22 -15.68 33.81
C SER A 267 -20.27 -15.19 34.78
N ASP A 268 -19.86 -14.26 35.65
CA ASP A 268 -20.75 -13.52 36.54
C ASP A 268 -21.65 -12.52 35.76
N ASP A 269 -22.57 -11.85 36.46
CA ASP A 269 -23.48 -10.84 35.87
C ASP A 269 -22.73 -9.66 35.21
N LYS A 270 -21.48 -9.40 35.59
CA LYS A 270 -20.61 -8.37 35.02
C LYS A 270 -19.78 -8.87 33.85
N GLY A 271 -19.89 -10.15 33.50
CA GLY A 271 -19.19 -10.77 32.37
C GLY A 271 -17.74 -11.19 32.69
N PHE A 272 -17.39 -11.43 33.97
CA PHE A 272 -16.08 -11.88 34.37
C PHE A 272 -16.11 -13.36 34.75
N ILE A 273 -15.02 -14.06 34.43
CA ILE A 273 -14.72 -15.42 34.87
C ILE A 273 -13.50 -15.33 35.77
N GLY A 274 -13.71 -15.35 37.11
CA GLY A 274 -12.68 -14.99 38.06
C GLY A 274 -12.22 -13.53 37.86
N HIS A 275 -10.99 -13.32 37.47
CA HIS A 275 -10.43 -11.97 37.26
C HIS A 275 -10.37 -11.55 35.79
N ILE A 276 -10.82 -12.38 34.85
CA ILE A 276 -10.68 -12.17 33.42
C ILE A 276 -12.06 -11.95 32.80
N ASN A 277 -12.20 -10.88 31.98
CA ASN A 277 -13.41 -10.67 31.19
C ASN A 277 -13.60 -11.84 30.21
N LYS A 278 -14.81 -12.41 30.12
CA LYS A 278 -15.11 -13.56 29.24
C LYS A 278 -14.69 -13.35 27.79
N ASN A 279 -14.72 -12.11 27.32
CA ASN A 279 -14.32 -11.72 25.96
C ASN A 279 -12.88 -11.21 25.89
N HIS A 280 -12.06 -11.46 26.90
CA HIS A 280 -10.64 -11.12 26.87
C HIS A 280 -9.92 -11.92 25.76
N LYS A 281 -9.00 -11.28 25.03
CA LYS A 281 -8.32 -11.90 23.87
C LYS A 281 -7.66 -13.25 24.16
N PHE A 282 -7.19 -13.48 25.37
CA PHE A 282 -6.60 -14.77 25.78
C PHE A 282 -7.65 -15.83 26.17
N ASN A 283 -8.92 -15.48 26.22
CA ASN A 283 -10.01 -16.44 26.37
C ASN A 283 -10.68 -16.78 25.04
N LEU A 284 -10.24 -16.21 23.93
CA LEU A 284 -10.85 -16.35 22.63
C LEU A 284 -9.86 -16.98 21.65
N ILE A 285 -10.32 -17.99 20.91
CA ILE A 285 -9.50 -18.69 19.92
C ILE A 285 -10.26 -18.88 18.61
N PRO A 286 -9.68 -18.48 17.46
CA PRO A 286 -10.28 -18.72 16.16
C PRO A 286 -10.12 -20.19 15.72
N LEU A 287 -11.21 -20.86 15.40
CA LEU A 287 -11.21 -22.25 14.96
C LEU A 287 -11.96 -22.44 13.63
N CYS A 288 -11.52 -23.41 12.82
CA CYS A 288 -12.32 -23.91 11.70
C CYS A 288 -13.41 -24.85 12.22
N LYS A 289 -14.42 -25.09 11.39
CA LYS A 289 -15.57 -25.95 11.72
C LYS A 289 -15.16 -27.32 12.27
N LYS A 290 -14.12 -27.92 11.67
CA LYS A 290 -13.59 -29.22 12.10
C LYS A 290 -13.03 -29.17 13.52
N HIS A 291 -12.12 -28.22 13.80
CA HIS A 291 -11.47 -28.13 15.12
C HIS A 291 -12.42 -27.59 16.18
N HIS A 292 -13.34 -26.69 15.83
CA HIS A 292 -14.40 -26.24 16.74
C HIS A 292 -15.26 -27.43 17.22
N LYS A 293 -15.65 -28.34 16.30
CA LYS A 293 -16.37 -29.56 16.64
C LYS A 293 -15.54 -30.51 17.52
N LEU A 294 -14.26 -30.73 17.20
CA LEU A 294 -13.38 -31.59 17.97
C LEU A 294 -13.18 -31.11 19.43
N VAL A 295 -13.14 -29.79 19.63
CA VAL A 295 -13.09 -29.20 20.98
C VAL A 295 -14.41 -29.44 21.73
N HIS A 296 -15.55 -29.19 21.08
CA HIS A 296 -16.86 -29.45 21.68
C HIS A 296 -17.11 -30.94 21.98
N ASP A 297 -16.59 -31.85 21.14
CA ASP A 297 -16.67 -33.29 21.34
C ASP A 297 -15.68 -33.79 22.44
N GLY A 298 -14.90 -32.90 23.05
CA GLY A 298 -13.90 -33.25 24.07
C GLY A 298 -12.68 -34.02 23.56
N LYS A 299 -12.50 -34.08 22.23
CA LYS A 299 -11.35 -34.75 21.58
C LYS A 299 -10.09 -33.90 21.54
N ILE A 300 -10.24 -32.59 21.67
CA ILE A 300 -9.15 -31.64 21.84
C ILE A 300 -9.46 -30.77 23.02
N ASN A 301 -8.51 -30.72 23.97
CA ASN A 301 -8.64 -29.86 25.13
C ASN A 301 -7.68 -28.69 25.03
N ILE A 302 -8.20 -27.48 25.06
CA ILE A 302 -7.41 -26.24 24.93
C ILE A 302 -7.12 -25.71 26.32
N ASN A 303 -5.84 -25.70 26.70
CA ASN A 303 -5.39 -25.29 28.04
C ASN A 303 -5.07 -23.78 28.13
N GLY A 304 -5.04 -23.05 26.98
CA GLY A 304 -4.74 -21.63 26.94
C GLY A 304 -3.46 -21.31 26.15
N PHE A 305 -2.88 -20.17 26.44
CA PHE A 305 -1.65 -19.71 25.79
C PHE A 305 -0.47 -19.79 26.77
N VAL A 306 0.69 -20.25 26.29
CA VAL A 306 1.94 -20.32 27.04
C VAL A 306 3.02 -19.50 26.32
N THR A 307 3.88 -18.85 27.11
CA THR A 307 5.03 -18.14 26.57
C THR A 307 6.19 -19.09 26.40
N THR A 308 6.67 -19.25 25.15
CA THR A 308 7.84 -20.09 24.84
C THR A 308 8.98 -19.19 24.33
N SER A 309 10.14 -19.77 24.05
CA SER A 309 11.27 -19.07 23.41
C SER A 309 10.97 -18.58 21.99
N LYS A 310 9.88 -19.07 21.37
CA LYS A 310 9.39 -18.66 20.04
C LYS A 310 8.23 -17.66 20.11
N GLY A 311 7.84 -17.24 21.32
CA GLY A 311 6.72 -16.34 21.56
C GLY A 311 5.54 -17.00 22.25
N LEU A 312 4.34 -16.43 22.07
CA LEU A 312 3.11 -16.93 22.66
C LEU A 312 2.54 -18.06 21.80
N GLU A 313 2.49 -19.26 22.33
CA GLU A 313 2.00 -20.45 21.64
C GLU A 313 0.73 -21.01 22.30
N LEU A 314 -0.18 -21.56 21.48
CA LEU A 314 -1.38 -22.22 21.97
C LEU A 314 -1.02 -23.60 22.53
N HIS A 315 -1.40 -23.85 23.80
CA HIS A 315 -1.24 -25.14 24.44
C HIS A 315 -2.55 -25.93 24.42
N TYR A 316 -2.56 -27.07 23.74
CA TYR A 316 -3.70 -27.97 23.65
C TYR A 316 -3.23 -29.44 23.71
N THR A 317 -4.13 -30.32 24.09
CA THR A 317 -3.92 -31.79 24.14
C THR A 317 -5.00 -32.49 23.31
N ASN A 318 -4.62 -33.58 22.64
CA ASN A 318 -5.52 -34.44 21.87
C ASN A 318 -6.08 -35.55 22.77
#